data_915e7e1328301a54612abd515e6e5e0f
#
_entry.id   915e7e1328301a54612abd515e6e5e0f
#
_cell.length_a   1.000
_cell.length_b   1.000
_cell.length_c   1.000
_cell.angle_alpha   90.00
_cell.angle_beta   90.00
_cell.angle_gamma   90.00
#
_symmetry.space_group_name_H-M   'P 1'
#
loop_
_entity.id
_entity.type
_entity.pdbx_description
1 polymer ?
#
loop_
_entity_poly.entity_id
_entity_poly.type
_entity_poly.pdbx_seq_one_letter_code
_entity_poly.pdbx_strand_id
1 'polypeptide(L)'
;WAIISAMPRLLKEKYPNCKVYVPSIIALEKLFGNIRQNWGNWDNPFKIVNYIFDNNPYVDGFIDDLDDEVFHDHYRIYDKNKLDIPLIKQMLRFWQFEDNEMEDYIPEIYWTDEEKQRGDEIIKKFAGNDEFGGLMITNRFSGISPSTGEKYDVESNTKIIKSFLSKFKDLPFFYYTHKKPHEYPFTFKKCFDMRHVDMRLQLYIRSKAKFNIGTHCGIVDAVTRYSPSFQIERYHPNPKHNVLESNHYLNKNNYLEKRDII
;
A
#
# COMPACT_ATOMS: atom_id res chain seq x y z
N TRP A 1 1.79 -0.32 -7.64
CA TRP A 1 3.26 -0.37 -7.52
C TRP A 1 3.69 -1.05 -6.22
N ALA A 2 3.12 -0.70 -5.08
CA ALA A 2 3.51 -1.30 -3.80
C ALA A 2 3.51 -2.84 -3.83
N ILE A 3 2.47 -3.43 -4.40
CA ILE A 3 2.25 -4.88 -4.46
C ILE A 3 3.36 -5.61 -5.25
N ILE A 4 3.91 -4.94 -6.24
CA ILE A 4 4.94 -5.52 -7.13
C ILE A 4 6.35 -5.08 -6.77
N SER A 5 6.54 -4.43 -5.62
CA SER A 5 7.85 -3.88 -5.23
C SER A 5 8.93 -4.94 -5.03
N ALA A 6 8.57 -6.17 -4.75
CA ALA A 6 9.50 -7.31 -4.68
C ALA A 6 9.92 -7.87 -6.05
N MET A 7 9.20 -7.51 -7.14
CA MET A 7 9.52 -8.04 -8.48
C MET A 7 10.96 -7.79 -8.93
N PRO A 8 11.54 -6.59 -8.79
CA PRO A 8 12.92 -6.35 -9.21
C PRO A 8 13.92 -7.35 -8.61
N ARG A 9 13.81 -7.62 -7.31
CA ARG A 9 14.66 -8.59 -6.63
C ARG A 9 14.45 -10.00 -7.19
N LEU A 10 13.22 -10.45 -7.25
CA LEU A 10 12.89 -11.80 -7.75
C LEU A 10 13.36 -12.00 -9.19
N LEU A 11 13.21 -10.99 -10.07
CA LEU A 11 13.72 -11.05 -11.42
C LEU A 11 15.24 -11.16 -11.46
N LYS A 12 15.97 -10.41 -10.64
CA LYS A 12 17.43 -10.48 -10.55
C LYS A 12 17.91 -11.81 -9.96
N GLU A 13 17.19 -12.38 -9.01
CA GLU A 13 17.50 -13.70 -8.45
C GLU A 13 17.35 -14.80 -9.49
N LYS A 14 16.29 -14.77 -10.28
CA LYS A 14 16.06 -15.74 -11.35
C LYS A 14 16.93 -15.50 -12.58
N TYR A 15 17.13 -14.27 -12.94
CA TYR A 15 17.88 -13.84 -14.13
C TYR A 15 19.01 -12.86 -13.74
N PRO A 16 20.14 -13.35 -13.18
CA PRO A 16 21.16 -12.46 -12.58
C PRO A 16 21.74 -11.40 -13.52
N ASN A 17 21.73 -11.66 -14.83
CA ASN A 17 22.24 -10.72 -15.84
C ASN A 17 21.16 -9.81 -16.44
N CYS A 18 19.92 -9.91 -16.01
CA CYS A 18 18.86 -9.05 -16.55
C CYS A 18 19.02 -7.61 -16.04
N LYS A 19 18.53 -6.67 -16.85
CA LYS A 19 18.33 -5.27 -16.44
C LYS A 19 16.88 -5.05 -16.12
N VAL A 20 16.62 -4.44 -14.95
CA VAL A 20 15.27 -4.14 -14.48
C VAL A 20 15.09 -2.64 -14.44
N TYR A 21 14.21 -2.14 -15.29
CA TYR A 21 13.85 -0.73 -15.36
C TYR A 21 12.41 -0.53 -14.88
N VAL A 22 12.19 0.61 -14.26
CA VAL A 22 10.86 1.02 -13.81
C VAL A 22 10.42 2.23 -14.64
N PRO A 23 9.15 2.33 -15.05
CA PRO A 23 8.66 3.52 -15.73
C PRO A 23 8.88 4.77 -14.88
N SER A 24 9.42 5.83 -15.48
CA SER A 24 9.52 7.12 -14.82
C SER A 24 8.16 7.80 -14.69
N ILE A 25 8.11 8.89 -13.92
CA ILE A 25 6.93 9.76 -13.87
C ILE A 25 6.56 10.27 -15.27
N ILE A 26 7.57 10.62 -16.10
CA ILE A 26 7.37 11.11 -17.46
C ILE A 26 6.71 10.03 -18.33
N ALA A 27 7.21 8.80 -18.26
CA ALA A 27 6.62 7.69 -19.00
C ALA A 27 5.16 7.43 -18.57
N LEU A 28 4.89 7.45 -17.28
CA LEU A 28 3.53 7.23 -16.75
C LEU A 28 2.59 8.38 -17.12
N GLU A 29 3.07 9.61 -17.16
CA GLU A 29 2.27 10.76 -17.63
C GLU A 29 1.94 10.65 -19.12
N LYS A 30 2.87 10.20 -19.95
CA LYS A 30 2.60 9.93 -21.37
C LYS A 30 1.52 8.88 -21.57
N LEU A 31 1.60 7.78 -20.81
CA LEU A 31 0.67 6.65 -20.94
C LEU A 31 -0.71 6.90 -20.33
N PHE A 32 -0.76 7.55 -19.18
CA PHE A 32 -1.93 7.64 -18.33
C PHE A 32 -2.36 9.07 -18.01
N GLY A 33 -1.78 10.08 -18.66
CA GLY A 33 -2.06 11.49 -18.40
C GLY A 33 -3.54 11.85 -18.46
N ASN A 34 -4.29 11.17 -19.32
CA ASN A 34 -5.74 11.36 -19.47
C ASN A 34 -6.54 10.83 -18.25
N ILE A 35 -5.95 9.97 -17.43
CA ILE A 35 -6.59 9.37 -16.25
C ILE A 35 -6.39 10.25 -15.01
N ARG A 36 -5.45 11.21 -15.06
CA ARG A 36 -5.08 12.11 -13.95
C ARG A 36 -6.26 12.84 -13.33
N GLN A 37 -7.28 13.17 -14.13
CA GLN A 37 -8.48 13.89 -13.69
C GLN A 37 -9.30 13.14 -12.62
N ASN A 38 -9.15 11.83 -12.51
CA ASN A 38 -9.93 10.96 -11.63
C ASN A 38 -9.26 10.64 -10.28
N TRP A 39 -8.03 11.10 -10.04
CA TRP A 39 -7.22 10.69 -8.88
C TRP A 39 -7.25 11.67 -7.71
N GLY A 40 -8.11 12.69 -7.75
CA GLY A 40 -8.29 13.66 -6.67
C GLY A 40 -7.16 14.67 -6.54
N ASN A 41 -7.00 15.25 -5.35
CA ASN A 41 -6.06 16.36 -5.05
C ASN A 41 -4.59 15.93 -4.85
N TRP A 42 -4.14 14.86 -5.47
CA TRP A 42 -2.73 14.49 -5.45
C TRP A 42 -1.97 15.36 -6.46
N ASP A 43 -0.90 16.01 -6.03
CA ASP A 43 -0.07 16.83 -6.91
C ASP A 43 0.37 16.07 -8.15
N ASN A 44 0.82 14.83 -7.96
CA ASN A 44 1.15 13.92 -9.05
C ASN A 44 1.03 12.47 -8.56
N PRO A 45 -0.02 11.74 -8.97
CA PRO A 45 -0.22 10.35 -8.54
C PRO A 45 0.88 9.41 -9.02
N PHE A 46 1.62 9.76 -10.06
CA PHE A 46 2.71 8.93 -10.58
C PHE A 46 3.99 8.99 -9.74
N LYS A 47 4.12 9.97 -8.83
CA LYS A 47 5.21 10.00 -7.85
C LYS A 47 5.27 8.75 -6.97
N ILE A 48 4.17 7.99 -6.89
CA ILE A 48 4.15 6.73 -6.12
C ILE A 48 5.21 5.75 -6.61
N VAL A 49 5.55 5.75 -7.89
CA VAL A 49 6.58 4.85 -8.43
C VAL A 49 7.94 5.14 -7.79
N ASN A 50 8.31 6.43 -7.66
CA ASN A 50 9.52 6.83 -6.98
C ASN A 50 9.48 6.46 -5.51
N TYR A 51 8.38 6.74 -4.81
CA TYR A 51 8.27 6.41 -3.38
C TYR A 51 8.49 4.93 -3.09
N ILE A 52 8.14 4.06 -4.02
CA ILE A 52 8.28 2.60 -3.88
C ILE A 52 9.65 2.11 -4.34
N PHE A 53 10.17 2.63 -5.46
CA PHE A 53 11.34 2.05 -6.13
C PHE A 53 12.64 2.87 -5.96
N ASP A 54 12.59 4.09 -5.43
CA ASP A 54 13.82 4.83 -5.11
C ASP A 54 14.68 4.04 -4.13
N ASN A 55 15.98 4.03 -4.39
CA ASN A 55 17.00 3.31 -3.63
C ASN A 55 16.86 1.78 -3.66
N ASN A 56 16.01 1.22 -4.51
CA ASN A 56 15.91 -0.22 -4.66
C ASN A 56 17.16 -0.74 -5.40
N PRO A 57 18.02 -1.57 -4.75
CA PRO A 57 19.29 -2.01 -5.33
C PRO A 57 19.12 -2.97 -6.52
N TYR A 58 17.91 -3.45 -6.76
CA TYR A 58 17.58 -4.35 -7.86
C TYR A 58 16.98 -3.61 -9.07
N VAL A 59 16.79 -2.29 -8.97
CA VAL A 59 16.34 -1.43 -10.08
C VAL A 59 17.55 -0.79 -10.72
N ASP A 60 17.76 -1.02 -12.01
CA ASP A 60 18.89 -0.46 -12.76
C ASP A 60 18.64 1.00 -13.20
N GLY A 61 17.41 1.48 -13.11
CA GLY A 61 17.04 2.86 -13.40
C GLY A 61 15.59 3.05 -13.75
N PHE A 62 15.24 4.31 -14.02
CA PHE A 62 13.93 4.71 -14.50
C PHE A 62 14.02 5.06 -15.98
N ILE A 63 13.01 4.71 -16.76
CA ILE A 63 12.96 4.97 -18.20
C ILE A 63 11.78 5.87 -18.56
N ASP A 64 12.02 6.84 -19.46
CA ASP A 64 11.04 7.85 -19.90
C ASP A 64 10.23 7.41 -21.12
N ASP A 65 10.77 6.48 -21.90
CA ASP A 65 10.10 5.91 -23.06
C ASP A 65 9.91 4.41 -22.84
N LEU A 66 8.67 4.00 -22.98
CA LEU A 66 8.26 2.61 -22.88
C LEU A 66 7.99 2.11 -24.30
N ASP A 67 8.69 1.06 -24.65
CA ASP A 67 8.32 0.27 -25.81
C ASP A 67 7.07 -0.53 -25.46
N ASP A 68 6.01 -0.43 -26.26
CA ASP A 68 4.74 -1.12 -26.02
C ASP A 68 4.90 -2.64 -25.90
N GLU A 69 5.95 -3.21 -26.47
CA GLU A 69 6.24 -4.63 -26.38
C GLU A 69 6.79 -5.06 -25.01
N VAL A 70 7.34 -4.12 -24.24
CA VAL A 70 8.02 -4.40 -22.96
C VAL A 70 7.21 -3.95 -21.74
N PHE A 71 6.22 -3.07 -21.93
CA PHE A 71 5.39 -2.59 -20.84
C PHE A 71 4.30 -3.59 -20.46
N HIS A 72 4.45 -4.17 -19.28
CA HIS A 72 3.46 -5.07 -18.70
C HIS A 72 2.56 -4.33 -17.74
N ASP A 73 1.41 -3.90 -18.24
CA ASP A 73 0.31 -3.40 -17.43
C ASP A 73 -0.33 -4.57 -16.67
N HIS A 74 -0.41 -4.46 -15.34
CA HIS A 74 -1.06 -5.47 -14.51
C HIS A 74 -2.51 -5.76 -14.93
N TYR A 75 -3.22 -4.80 -15.54
CA TYR A 75 -4.58 -5.01 -16.06
C TYR A 75 -4.61 -5.95 -17.26
N ARG A 76 -3.54 -6.04 -18.04
CA ARG A 76 -3.44 -6.97 -19.18
C ARG A 76 -3.10 -8.40 -18.74
N ILE A 77 -2.31 -8.53 -17.68
CA ILE A 77 -1.87 -9.84 -17.15
C ILE A 77 -2.90 -10.42 -16.17
N TYR A 78 -3.70 -9.54 -15.55
CA TYR A 78 -4.64 -9.92 -14.55
C TYR A 78 -5.78 -10.79 -15.10
N ASP A 79 -5.82 -12.05 -14.66
CA ASP A 79 -6.93 -12.96 -14.98
C ASP A 79 -7.99 -12.95 -13.87
N LYS A 80 -9.12 -12.34 -14.15
CA LYS A 80 -10.27 -12.25 -13.24
C LYS A 80 -10.84 -13.62 -12.83
N ASN A 81 -10.50 -14.68 -13.55
CA ASN A 81 -10.95 -16.04 -13.24
C ASN A 81 -10.00 -16.78 -12.27
N LYS A 82 -8.84 -16.20 -11.96
CA LYS A 82 -7.82 -16.77 -11.05
C LYS A 82 -7.71 -15.95 -9.77
N LEU A 83 -8.84 -15.75 -9.09
CA LEU A 83 -8.98 -14.88 -7.93
C LEU A 83 -8.28 -15.40 -6.67
N ASP A 84 -7.95 -16.66 -6.65
CA ASP A 84 -7.22 -17.35 -5.59
C ASP A 84 -5.69 -17.14 -5.68
N ILE A 85 -5.21 -16.58 -6.80
CA ILE A 85 -3.79 -16.35 -7.03
C ILE A 85 -3.47 -14.86 -6.83
N PRO A 86 -2.56 -14.51 -5.90
CA PRO A 86 -2.11 -13.13 -5.72
C PRO A 86 -1.64 -12.49 -7.02
N LEU A 87 -1.98 -11.21 -7.24
CA LEU A 87 -1.65 -10.49 -8.47
C LEU A 87 -0.15 -10.58 -8.81
N ILE A 88 0.71 -10.38 -7.83
CA ILE A 88 2.17 -10.48 -8.05
C ILE A 88 2.59 -11.87 -8.58
N LYS A 89 1.97 -12.94 -8.08
CA LYS A 89 2.25 -14.28 -8.59
C LYS A 89 1.77 -14.47 -10.03
N GLN A 90 0.63 -13.89 -10.40
CA GLN A 90 0.18 -13.90 -11.80
C GLN A 90 1.18 -13.16 -12.70
N MET A 91 1.70 -12.03 -12.26
CA MET A 91 2.72 -11.27 -12.98
C MET A 91 4.05 -12.04 -13.10
N LEU A 92 4.50 -12.68 -12.02
CA LEU A 92 5.74 -13.47 -12.03
C LEU A 92 5.62 -14.69 -12.94
N ARG A 93 4.47 -15.35 -13.02
CA ARG A 93 4.21 -16.44 -13.97
C ARG A 93 4.38 -16.02 -15.43
N PHE A 94 4.01 -14.77 -15.75
CA PHE A 94 4.30 -14.22 -17.06
C PHE A 94 5.80 -14.22 -17.37
N TRP A 95 6.64 -14.00 -16.35
CA TRP A 95 8.10 -14.08 -16.42
C TRP A 95 8.63 -15.52 -16.16
N GLN A 96 7.81 -16.54 -16.40
CA GLN A 96 8.17 -17.94 -16.31
C GLN A 96 8.63 -18.39 -14.91
N PHE A 97 8.14 -17.75 -13.85
CA PHE A 97 8.37 -18.23 -12.50
C PHE A 97 7.48 -19.44 -12.20
N GLU A 98 8.09 -20.48 -11.63
CA GLU A 98 7.37 -21.59 -11.02
C GLU A 98 6.92 -21.26 -9.61
N ASP A 99 5.91 -21.97 -9.10
CA ASP A 99 5.32 -21.66 -7.80
C ASP A 99 6.30 -21.74 -6.62
N ASN A 100 7.26 -22.64 -6.67
CA ASN A 100 8.34 -22.80 -5.69
C ASN A 100 9.41 -21.70 -5.76
N GLU A 101 9.46 -20.93 -6.84
CA GLU A 101 10.36 -19.78 -7.00
C GLU A 101 9.73 -18.47 -6.49
N MET A 102 8.46 -18.51 -6.08
CA MET A 102 7.69 -17.34 -5.66
C MET A 102 7.40 -17.35 -4.15
N GLU A 103 8.39 -17.68 -3.33
CA GLU A 103 8.17 -17.79 -1.89
C GLU A 103 8.13 -16.42 -1.18
N ASP A 104 9.07 -15.53 -1.51
CA ASP A 104 9.19 -14.22 -0.87
C ASP A 104 8.81 -13.07 -1.81
N TYR A 105 7.52 -12.94 -2.09
CA TYR A 105 6.95 -11.89 -2.94
C TYR A 105 6.33 -10.73 -2.15
N ILE A 106 6.51 -10.70 -0.83
CA ILE A 106 5.94 -9.65 0.04
C ILE A 106 6.55 -8.30 -0.34
N PRO A 107 5.76 -7.21 -0.41
CA PRO A 107 6.23 -5.87 -0.73
C PRO A 107 7.46 -5.45 0.07
N GLU A 108 8.38 -4.76 -0.59
CA GLU A 108 9.62 -4.29 0.00
C GLU A 108 9.94 -2.85 -0.42
N ILE A 109 10.54 -2.09 0.48
CA ILE A 109 10.99 -0.72 0.26
C ILE A 109 12.39 -0.56 0.82
N TYR A 110 13.21 0.19 0.12
CA TYR A 110 14.60 0.47 0.51
C TYR A 110 14.73 1.95 0.89
N TRP A 111 15.09 2.21 2.12
CA TRP A 111 15.31 3.56 2.64
C TRP A 111 16.78 3.85 2.78
N THR A 112 17.17 5.10 2.52
CA THR A 112 18.52 5.59 2.85
C THR A 112 18.70 5.69 4.34
N ASP A 113 19.95 5.76 4.80
CA ASP A 113 20.23 5.95 6.22
C ASP A 113 19.77 7.33 6.72
N GLU A 114 19.80 8.35 5.85
CA GLU A 114 19.25 9.67 6.17
C GLU A 114 17.73 9.61 6.36
N GLU A 115 16.99 8.91 5.49
CA GLU A 115 15.55 8.72 5.65
C GLU A 115 15.22 7.98 6.95
N LYS A 116 15.97 6.94 7.26
CA LYS A 116 15.82 6.19 8.52
C LYS A 116 16.05 7.09 9.73
N GLN A 117 17.17 7.82 9.75
CA GLN A 117 17.50 8.73 10.85
C GLN A 117 16.39 9.79 11.04
N ARG A 118 15.97 10.45 9.98
CA ARG A 118 14.89 11.45 10.06
C ARG A 118 13.58 10.85 10.54
N GLY A 119 13.24 9.65 10.09
CA GLY A 119 12.06 8.93 10.55
C GLY A 119 12.13 8.58 12.03
N ASP A 120 13.28 8.09 12.50
CA ASP A 120 13.52 7.77 13.91
C ASP A 120 13.46 9.03 14.80
N GLU A 121 13.95 10.18 14.34
CA GLU A 121 13.83 11.47 15.04
C GLU A 121 12.37 11.88 15.20
N ILE A 122 11.55 11.70 14.16
CA ILE A 122 10.09 11.96 14.22
C ILE A 122 9.42 11.03 15.23
N ILE A 123 9.71 9.73 15.17
CA ILE A 123 9.16 8.74 16.10
C ILE A 123 9.53 9.11 17.53
N LYS A 124 10.81 9.36 17.79
CA LYS A 124 11.30 9.75 19.12
C LYS A 124 10.65 11.02 19.66
N LYS A 125 10.45 12.00 18.81
CA LYS A 125 9.82 13.27 19.19
C LYS A 125 8.39 13.10 19.64
N PHE A 126 7.59 12.22 19.02
CA PHE A 126 6.14 12.14 19.23
C PHE A 126 5.69 10.89 19.98
N ALA A 127 6.33 9.76 19.82
CA ALA A 127 6.04 8.54 20.55
C ALA A 127 7.04 8.27 21.69
N GLY A 128 8.19 8.93 21.69
CA GLY A 128 9.26 8.66 22.65
C GLY A 128 9.87 7.27 22.41
N ASN A 129 9.88 6.47 23.46
CA ASN A 129 10.28 5.05 23.41
C ASN A 129 9.05 4.12 23.43
N ASP A 130 7.84 4.67 23.34
CA ASP A 130 6.62 3.90 23.39
C ASP A 130 6.36 3.22 22.04
N GLU A 131 5.68 2.08 22.08
CA GLU A 131 5.08 1.50 20.90
C GLU A 131 4.01 2.43 20.34
N PHE A 132 3.79 2.41 19.04
CA PHE A 132 2.79 3.23 18.38
C PHE A 132 2.06 2.47 17.27
N GLY A 133 0.87 2.94 16.90
CA GLY A 133 0.10 2.45 15.78
C GLY A 133 0.12 3.40 14.59
N GLY A 134 -0.06 2.84 13.39
CA GLY A 134 -0.31 3.60 12.17
C GLY A 134 -1.79 3.58 11.80
N LEU A 135 -2.37 4.72 11.45
CA LEU A 135 -3.73 4.80 10.91
C LEU A 135 -3.72 5.45 9.53
N MET A 136 -4.40 4.81 8.57
CA MET A 136 -4.56 5.34 7.21
C MET A 136 -6.03 5.32 6.81
N ILE A 137 -6.63 6.51 6.67
CA ILE A 137 -8.03 6.63 6.24
C ILE A 137 -8.08 7.44 4.95
N THR A 138 -8.41 6.77 3.87
CA THR A 138 -8.57 7.37 2.55
C THR A 138 -10.03 7.72 2.27
N ASN A 139 -10.30 8.29 1.11
CA ASN A 139 -11.67 8.52 0.61
C ASN A 139 -12.50 7.23 0.50
N ARG A 140 -11.87 6.07 0.50
CA ARG A 140 -12.55 4.75 0.54
C ARG A 140 -13.28 4.48 1.86
N PHE A 141 -13.10 5.32 2.86
CA PHE A 141 -13.85 5.22 4.11
C PHE A 141 -15.28 5.72 3.98
N SER A 142 -15.51 6.82 3.25
CA SER A 142 -16.80 7.52 3.20
C SER A 142 -17.18 8.07 1.83
N GLY A 143 -16.37 7.79 0.80
CA GLY A 143 -16.59 8.28 -0.55
C GLY A 143 -17.51 7.37 -1.38
N ILE A 144 -17.46 7.58 -2.69
CA ILE A 144 -18.08 6.74 -3.68
C ILE A 144 -17.01 5.88 -4.35
N SER A 145 -17.32 4.62 -4.56
CA SER A 145 -16.43 3.71 -5.26
C SER A 145 -16.30 4.10 -6.74
N PRO A 146 -15.10 4.38 -7.25
CA PRO A 146 -14.91 4.70 -8.66
C PRO A 146 -15.32 3.56 -9.62
N SER A 147 -15.25 2.32 -9.14
CA SER A 147 -15.53 1.14 -9.98
C SER A 147 -16.99 0.72 -9.98
N THR A 148 -17.76 1.05 -8.93
CA THR A 148 -19.15 0.59 -8.80
C THR A 148 -20.16 1.73 -8.71
N GLY A 149 -19.71 2.96 -8.45
CA GLY A 149 -20.59 4.10 -8.18
C GLY A 149 -21.31 4.05 -6.84
N GLU A 150 -21.06 3.05 -6.01
CA GLU A 150 -21.71 2.86 -4.72
C GLU A 150 -20.99 3.60 -3.59
N LYS A 151 -21.74 4.02 -2.58
CA LYS A 151 -21.16 4.60 -1.37
C LYS A 151 -20.52 3.51 -0.49
N TYR A 152 -19.39 3.86 0.12
CA TYR A 152 -18.80 3.00 1.15
C TYR A 152 -19.66 3.00 2.41
N ASP A 153 -19.71 1.86 3.09
CA ASP A 153 -20.44 1.69 4.35
C ASP A 153 -19.66 2.34 5.51
N VAL A 154 -19.93 3.63 5.72
CA VAL A 154 -19.29 4.45 6.77
C VAL A 154 -19.60 3.94 8.16
N GLU A 155 -20.81 3.42 8.38
CA GLU A 155 -21.23 2.96 9.71
C GLU A 155 -20.45 1.69 10.10
N SER A 156 -20.38 0.72 9.22
CA SER A 156 -19.60 -0.50 9.42
C SER A 156 -18.10 -0.20 9.60
N ASN A 157 -17.54 0.65 8.72
CA ASN A 157 -16.14 1.06 8.81
C ASN A 157 -15.85 1.76 10.15
N THR A 158 -16.76 2.60 10.60
CA THR A 158 -16.65 3.29 11.91
C THR A 158 -16.68 2.32 13.07
N LYS A 159 -17.59 1.35 13.06
CA LYS A 159 -17.68 0.31 14.10
C LYS A 159 -16.39 -0.49 14.20
N ILE A 160 -15.83 -0.91 13.06
CA ILE A 160 -14.58 -1.67 13.01
C ILE A 160 -13.43 -0.86 13.59
N ILE A 161 -13.24 0.38 13.14
CA ILE A 161 -12.16 1.24 13.66
C ILE A 161 -12.33 1.49 15.15
N LYS A 162 -13.53 1.84 15.61
CA LYS A 162 -13.80 2.09 17.04
C LYS A 162 -13.51 0.84 17.89
N SER A 163 -13.96 -0.32 17.46
CA SER A 163 -13.70 -1.59 18.16
C SER A 163 -12.21 -1.86 18.25
N PHE A 164 -11.49 -1.68 17.14
CA PHE A 164 -10.05 -1.88 17.11
C PHE A 164 -9.32 -0.88 18.03
N LEU A 165 -9.60 0.41 17.91
CA LEU A 165 -8.95 1.45 18.70
C LEU A 165 -9.25 1.35 20.19
N SER A 166 -10.43 0.85 20.57
CA SER A 166 -10.76 0.63 21.98
C SER A 166 -9.83 -0.38 22.69
N LYS A 167 -9.28 -1.32 21.94
CA LYS A 167 -8.29 -2.29 22.43
C LYS A 167 -6.90 -1.65 22.67
N PHE A 168 -6.64 -0.51 22.03
CA PHE A 168 -5.35 0.18 22.04
C PHE A 168 -5.46 1.65 22.47
N LYS A 169 -6.36 1.92 23.41
CA LYS A 169 -6.74 3.29 23.82
C LYS A 169 -5.59 4.16 24.33
N ASP A 170 -4.53 3.56 24.84
CA ASP A 170 -3.37 4.26 25.41
C ASP A 170 -2.19 4.36 24.43
N LEU A 171 -2.27 3.70 23.27
CA LEU A 171 -1.24 3.72 22.25
C LEU A 171 -1.27 5.05 21.48
N PRO A 172 -0.12 5.73 21.26
CA PRO A 172 -0.04 6.84 20.35
C PRO A 172 -0.22 6.38 18.90
N PHE A 173 -0.82 7.23 18.06
CA PHE A 173 -1.03 6.94 16.65
C PHE A 173 -0.41 7.99 15.74
N PHE A 174 0.34 7.53 14.75
CA PHE A 174 0.66 8.31 13.57
C PHE A 174 -0.45 8.10 12.55
N TYR A 175 -1.11 9.19 12.15
CA TYR A 175 -2.25 9.06 11.25
C TYR A 175 -2.06 9.86 9.97
N TYR A 176 -2.61 9.31 8.88
CA TYR A 176 -2.90 10.01 7.65
C TYR A 176 -4.38 9.87 7.34
N THR A 177 -5.04 10.98 7.12
CA THR A 177 -6.45 11.00 6.72
C THR A 177 -6.66 12.05 5.64
N HIS A 178 -7.59 11.81 4.71
CA HIS A 178 -7.93 12.81 3.70
C HIS A 178 -8.81 13.94 4.25
N LYS A 179 -9.41 13.75 5.43
CA LYS A 179 -10.18 14.75 6.18
C LYS A 179 -9.45 15.12 7.47
N LYS A 180 -9.86 16.22 8.05
CA LYS A 180 -9.35 16.60 9.38
C LYS A 180 -9.81 15.59 10.44
N PRO A 181 -9.00 15.29 11.47
CA PRO A 181 -9.31 14.25 12.47
C PRO A 181 -10.66 14.44 13.16
N HIS A 182 -11.07 15.68 13.41
CA HIS A 182 -12.34 15.98 14.07
C HIS A 182 -13.58 15.67 13.21
N GLU A 183 -13.40 15.43 11.92
CA GLU A 183 -14.48 15.01 11.02
C GLU A 183 -14.78 13.51 11.11
N TYR A 184 -13.99 12.76 11.87
CA TYR A 184 -14.21 11.34 12.09
C TYR A 184 -14.86 11.09 13.45
N PRO A 185 -15.72 10.08 13.56
CA PRO A 185 -16.46 9.79 14.78
C PRO A 185 -15.64 9.01 15.84
N PHE A 186 -14.32 9.16 15.83
CA PHE A 186 -13.41 8.51 16.78
C PHE A 186 -12.29 9.48 17.17
N THR A 187 -11.77 9.29 18.39
CA THR A 187 -10.72 10.14 18.96
C THR A 187 -9.54 9.30 19.44
N PHE A 188 -8.38 9.93 19.47
CA PHE A 188 -7.14 9.36 20.00
C PHE A 188 -6.64 10.24 21.14
N LYS A 189 -6.04 9.64 22.16
CA LYS A 189 -5.39 10.41 23.23
C LYS A 189 -4.14 11.14 22.76
N LYS A 190 -3.32 10.42 21.98
CA LYS A 190 -2.10 10.95 21.37
C LYS A 190 -2.16 10.63 19.89
N CYS A 191 -2.17 11.63 19.04
CA CYS A 191 -2.13 11.43 17.60
C CYS A 191 -1.24 12.46 16.93
N PHE A 192 -0.50 12.01 15.96
CA PHE A 192 0.39 12.83 15.14
C PHE A 192 -0.06 12.80 13.69
N ASP A 193 -0.30 13.99 13.15
CA ASP A 193 -0.76 14.17 11.76
C ASP A 193 0.44 14.08 10.80
N MET A 194 0.44 13.05 9.95
CA MET A 194 1.48 12.81 8.97
C MET A 194 1.21 13.45 7.60
N ARG A 195 0.12 14.19 7.42
CA ARG A 195 -0.22 14.76 6.09
C ARG A 195 0.83 15.71 5.53
N HIS A 196 1.67 16.28 6.39
CA HIS A 196 2.76 17.19 6.01
C HIS A 196 4.15 16.52 6.05
N VAL A 197 4.20 15.24 6.33
CA VAL A 197 5.44 14.46 6.33
C VAL A 197 5.63 13.88 4.92
N ASP A 198 6.85 13.90 4.45
CA ASP A 198 7.22 13.26 3.17
C ASP A 198 6.75 11.80 3.11
N MET A 199 6.31 11.35 1.95
CA MET A 199 5.70 10.03 1.79
C MET A 199 6.68 8.89 2.12
N ARG A 200 7.96 9.02 1.76
CA ARG A 200 8.94 7.98 2.07
C ARG A 200 9.20 7.88 3.57
N LEU A 201 9.21 9.03 4.28
CA LEU A 201 9.27 9.06 5.75
C LEU A 201 7.98 8.47 6.37
N GLN A 202 6.81 8.76 5.80
CA GLN A 202 5.57 8.11 6.26
C GLN A 202 5.65 6.59 6.13
N LEU A 203 6.15 6.06 5.02
CA LEU A 203 6.33 4.63 4.81
C LEU A 203 7.32 4.05 5.81
N TYR A 204 8.44 4.74 6.07
CA TYR A 204 9.40 4.31 7.08
C TYR A 204 8.80 4.28 8.49
N ILE A 205 8.15 5.35 8.91
CA ILE A 205 7.51 5.42 10.23
C ILE A 205 6.47 4.29 10.37
N ARG A 206 5.66 4.05 9.34
CA ARG A 206 4.69 2.94 9.33
C ARG A 206 5.33 1.57 9.41
N SER A 207 6.52 1.38 8.83
CA SER A 207 7.26 0.13 8.92
C SER A 207 7.71 -0.21 10.34
N LYS A 208 7.84 0.81 11.21
CA LYS A 208 8.21 0.69 12.62
C LYS A 208 7.01 0.59 13.57
N ALA A 209 5.80 0.80 13.07
CA ALA A 209 4.60 0.71 13.89
C ALA A 209 4.39 -0.70 14.43
N LYS A 210 3.85 -0.82 15.63
CA LYS A 210 3.40 -2.09 16.21
C LYS A 210 2.39 -2.78 15.29
N PHE A 211 1.55 -1.98 14.65
CA PHE A 211 0.63 -2.38 13.59
C PHE A 211 0.17 -1.17 12.79
N ASN A 212 -0.36 -1.43 11.60
CA ASN A 212 -1.07 -0.44 10.81
C ASN A 212 -2.52 -0.85 10.63
N ILE A 213 -3.43 0.11 10.72
CA ILE A 213 -4.85 -0.10 10.40
C ILE A 213 -5.29 0.96 9.40
N GLY A 214 -6.13 0.58 8.46
CA GLY A 214 -6.70 1.57 7.54
C GLY A 214 -7.58 1.00 6.47
N THR A 215 -8.12 1.90 5.67
CA THR A 215 -8.81 1.53 4.44
C THR A 215 -7.80 1.00 3.41
N HIS A 216 -8.22 0.04 2.62
CA HIS A 216 -7.38 -0.55 1.58
C HIS A 216 -6.72 0.53 0.69
N CYS A 217 -5.41 0.54 0.68
CA CYS A 217 -4.60 1.40 -0.19
C CYS A 217 -3.15 0.90 -0.27
N GLY A 218 -2.49 1.22 -1.37
CA GLY A 218 -1.12 0.76 -1.63
C GLY A 218 -0.08 1.19 -0.59
N ILE A 219 -0.33 2.24 0.19
CA ILE A 219 0.58 2.66 1.28
C ILE A 219 0.53 1.67 2.44
N VAL A 220 -0.65 1.14 2.78
CA VAL A 220 -0.79 0.10 3.80
C VAL A 220 -0.15 -1.20 3.31
N ASP A 221 -0.34 -1.54 2.03
CA ASP A 221 0.25 -2.72 1.41
C ASP A 221 1.78 -2.67 1.43
N ALA A 222 2.35 -1.50 1.16
CA ALA A 222 3.79 -1.30 1.03
C ALA A 222 4.60 -1.66 2.28
N VAL A 223 3.99 -1.57 3.46
CA VAL A 223 4.69 -1.78 4.74
C VAL A 223 4.39 -3.13 5.40
N THR A 224 3.63 -3.99 4.75
CA THR A 224 3.18 -5.28 5.32
C THR A 224 4.31 -6.26 5.62
N ARG A 225 5.44 -6.16 4.94
CA ARG A 225 6.65 -6.93 5.27
C ARG A 225 7.17 -6.60 6.67
N TYR A 226 7.05 -5.34 7.07
CA TYR A 226 7.73 -4.80 8.23
C TYR A 226 6.84 -4.69 9.46
N SER A 227 5.54 -4.49 9.25
CA SER A 227 4.57 -4.26 10.32
C SER A 227 3.23 -4.91 9.98
N PRO A 228 2.57 -5.60 10.93
CA PRO A 228 1.23 -6.14 10.73
C PRO A 228 0.28 -5.06 10.24
N SER A 229 -0.49 -5.35 9.22
CA SER A 229 -1.39 -4.39 8.59
C SER A 229 -2.82 -4.93 8.55
N PHE A 230 -3.74 -4.20 9.18
CA PHE A 230 -5.16 -4.53 9.24
C PHE A 230 -5.90 -3.65 8.26
N GLN A 231 -6.37 -4.22 7.17
CA GLN A 231 -7.13 -3.48 6.18
C GLN A 231 -8.62 -3.62 6.45
N ILE A 232 -9.31 -2.48 6.50
CA ILE A 232 -10.75 -2.46 6.51
C ILE A 232 -11.19 -2.77 5.11
N GLU A 233 -11.72 -3.98 4.93
CA GLU A 233 -12.22 -4.40 3.64
C GLU A 233 -13.36 -3.50 3.16
N ARG A 234 -13.32 -3.26 1.90
CA ARG A 234 -14.41 -2.65 1.17
C ARG A 234 -15.59 -3.62 1.19
N TYR A 235 -16.71 -3.23 1.80
CA TYR A 235 -17.95 -3.93 1.57
C TYR A 235 -18.35 -3.75 0.09
N HIS A 236 -18.29 -4.84 -0.65
CA HIS A 236 -18.86 -4.89 -1.99
C HIS A 236 -20.10 -5.79 -1.94
N PRO A 237 -21.25 -5.34 -2.47
CA PRO A 237 -22.48 -6.15 -2.47
C PRO A 237 -22.34 -7.45 -3.27
N ASN A 238 -21.35 -7.52 -4.16
CA ASN A 238 -21.03 -8.75 -4.87
C ASN A 238 -19.93 -9.53 -4.14
N PRO A 239 -20.24 -10.70 -3.53
CA PRO A 239 -19.27 -11.52 -2.81
C PRO A 239 -18.03 -11.90 -3.63
N LYS A 240 -18.15 -12.01 -4.96
CA LYS A 240 -17.04 -12.30 -5.86
C LYS A 240 -15.98 -11.18 -5.88
N HIS A 241 -16.39 -9.93 -5.68
CA HIS A 241 -15.45 -8.81 -5.59
C HIS A 241 -14.79 -8.70 -4.22
N ASN A 242 -15.44 -9.16 -3.15
CA ASN A 242 -14.82 -9.20 -1.81
C ASN A 242 -13.66 -10.20 -1.75
N VAL A 243 -13.79 -11.33 -2.42
CA VAL A 243 -12.72 -12.33 -2.55
C VAL A 243 -11.55 -11.77 -3.36
N LEU A 244 -11.82 -10.93 -4.35
CA LEU A 244 -10.83 -10.26 -5.19
C LEU A 244 -9.90 -9.34 -4.39
N GLU A 245 -10.43 -8.61 -3.44
CA GLU A 245 -9.66 -7.61 -2.68
C GLU A 245 -8.84 -8.25 -1.57
N SER A 246 -9.31 -9.32 -0.94
CA SER A 246 -8.61 -9.99 0.17
C SER A 246 -7.47 -10.92 -0.26
N ASN A 247 -7.58 -11.56 -1.40
CA ASN A 247 -6.56 -12.51 -1.89
C ASN A 247 -5.54 -11.89 -2.85
N HIS A 248 -5.75 -10.62 -3.26
CA HIS A 248 -4.95 -10.02 -4.31
C HIS A 248 -3.53 -9.70 -3.90
N TYR A 249 -3.32 -9.40 -2.65
CA TYR A 249 -2.21 -8.54 -2.33
C TYR A 249 -1.23 -9.12 -1.35
N LEU A 250 -1.60 -10.06 -0.46
CA LEU A 250 -0.76 -10.31 0.68
C LEU A 250 -0.70 -11.77 1.11
N ASN A 251 0.40 -12.09 1.74
CA ASN A 251 0.55 -13.28 2.54
C ASN A 251 -0.53 -13.29 3.65
N LYS A 252 -1.33 -14.34 3.71
CA LYS A 252 -2.42 -14.53 4.69
C LYS A 252 -2.01 -14.29 6.15
N ASN A 253 -0.72 -14.36 6.46
CA ASN A 253 -0.20 -14.20 7.82
C ASN A 253 -0.22 -12.75 8.33
N ASN A 254 -0.35 -11.76 7.45
CA ASN A 254 -0.34 -10.34 7.82
C ASN A 254 -1.67 -9.63 7.56
N TYR A 255 -2.69 -10.40 7.17
CA TYR A 255 -4.00 -9.89 6.81
C TYR A 255 -5.04 -10.40 7.79
N LEU A 256 -5.74 -9.51 8.50
CA LEU A 256 -6.91 -9.87 9.30
C LEU A 256 -8.17 -9.58 8.50
N GLU A 257 -8.99 -10.58 8.37
CA GLU A 257 -10.32 -10.44 7.81
C GLU A 257 -11.24 -9.70 8.81
N LYS A 258 -12.30 -9.10 8.29
CA LYS A 258 -13.32 -8.39 9.08
C LYS A 258 -13.86 -9.26 10.24
N ARG A 259 -13.98 -10.57 10.04
CA ARG A 259 -14.43 -11.54 11.06
C ARG A 259 -13.47 -11.70 12.23
N ASP A 260 -12.18 -11.39 12.04
CA ASP A 260 -11.15 -11.57 13.08
C ASP A 260 -11.05 -10.36 14.01
N ILE A 261 -11.76 -9.28 13.69
CA ILE A 261 -11.74 -8.00 14.40
C ILE A 261 -13.00 -7.79 15.23
N ILE A 262 -14.11 -8.40 14.85
CA ILE A 262 -15.40 -8.34 15.51
C ILE A 262 -15.54 -9.48 16.49
#